data_31ec08e151a67c10f555a6e60ab13559
#
_entry.id   31ec08e151a67c10f555a6e60ab13559
#
_cell.length_a   1.000
_cell.length_b   1.000
_cell.length_c   1.000
_cell.angle_alpha   90.00
_cell.angle_beta   90.00
_cell.angle_gamma   90.00
#
_symmetry.space_group_name_H-M   'P 1'
#
loop_
_entity.id
_entity.type
_entity.pdbx_description
1 polymer ?
#
loop_
_entity_poly.entity_id
_entity_poly.type
_entity_poly.pdbx_seq_one_letter_code
_entity_poly.pdbx_strand_id
1 'polypeptide(L)'
;MPFEHLIGQDSVKKKLNFYLQGYQKTNTVPFLNFVGAKGLGKTEFAREFSKNLINSSGVRKPFYEINSSTIKSLGQFFEQIFLPLILEQEVSILFDEAHAIPRDLTMAFLTIFNTENSNRKEFIYKDSSYTFDFTKQSFFFATTESDKIFAPLRDRLVTIDFDLYNSNELGQIFLSHFPDISFDEEAINHLSTTFRGNARNCIHRVKDVRLFIETHNITHFNLDCAKNLCSTLGILPEGLTSIEWRILNILRRDGRSSLQSLCAKTGLSRSSIQKDHENYLLYKGLIEIDGQRVITKRGNDLIYNNM
;
A
#
# COMPACT_ATOMS: atom_id res chain seq x y z
N MET A 1 11.07 2.09 20.19
CA MET A 1 10.61 0.78 19.64
C MET A 1 10.88 0.72 18.13
N PRO A 2 10.90 -0.46 17.50
CA PRO A 2 11.33 -0.58 16.09
C PRO A 2 10.59 0.26 15.06
N PHE A 3 9.32 0.61 15.30
CA PHE A 3 8.46 1.29 14.31
C PHE A 3 8.02 2.71 14.74
N GLU A 4 8.66 3.32 15.74
CA GLU A 4 8.24 4.63 16.27
C GLU A 4 8.35 5.76 15.25
N HIS A 5 9.33 5.70 14.36
CA HIS A 5 9.54 6.68 13.29
C HIS A 5 8.51 6.57 12.15
N LEU A 6 7.78 5.45 12.05
CA LEU A 6 6.69 5.30 11.09
C LEU A 6 5.41 5.88 11.70
N ILE A 7 4.76 6.76 10.98
CA ILE A 7 3.55 7.44 11.42
C ILE A 7 2.32 6.59 11.07
N GLY A 8 1.33 6.54 11.98
CA GLY A 8 0.08 5.80 11.80
C GLY A 8 0.25 4.28 11.84
N GLN A 9 -0.77 3.56 11.38
CA GLN A 9 -0.82 2.09 11.32
C GLN A 9 -0.55 1.40 12.68
N ASP A 10 -1.12 1.90 13.76
CA ASP A 10 -0.81 1.43 15.12
C ASP A 10 -1.18 -0.03 15.35
N SER A 11 -2.23 -0.54 14.71
CA SER A 11 -2.61 -1.96 14.75
C SER A 11 -1.54 -2.84 14.10
N VAL A 12 -0.99 -2.40 12.96
CA VAL A 12 0.11 -3.06 12.25
C VAL A 12 1.36 -3.09 13.15
N LYS A 13 1.74 -1.95 13.73
CA LYS A 13 2.91 -1.86 14.64
C LYS A 13 2.78 -2.81 15.82
N LYS A 14 1.61 -2.92 16.44
CA LYS A 14 1.34 -3.83 17.56
C LYS A 14 1.54 -5.29 17.14
N LYS A 15 0.95 -5.71 16.01
CA LYS A 15 1.10 -7.07 15.48
C LYS A 15 2.56 -7.38 15.14
N LEU A 16 3.26 -6.47 14.46
CA LEU A 16 4.66 -6.67 14.07
C LEU A 16 5.58 -6.74 15.30
N ASN A 17 5.38 -5.87 16.30
CA ASN A 17 6.14 -5.94 17.55
C ASN A 17 5.96 -7.27 18.29
N PHE A 18 4.74 -7.83 18.30
CA PHE A 18 4.48 -9.16 18.85
C PHE A 18 5.32 -10.25 18.16
N TYR A 19 5.37 -10.24 16.82
CA TYR A 19 6.18 -11.21 16.07
C TYR A 19 7.68 -10.99 16.22
N LEU A 20 8.16 -9.76 16.40
CA LEU A 20 9.57 -9.50 16.71
C LEU A 20 9.95 -10.04 18.11
N GLN A 21 9.08 -9.88 19.11
CA GLN A 21 9.30 -10.46 20.43
C GLN A 21 9.32 -12.01 20.38
N GLY A 22 8.46 -12.60 19.54
CA GLY A 22 8.48 -14.03 19.26
C GLY A 22 9.80 -14.48 18.63
N TYR A 23 10.25 -13.75 17.60
CA TYR A 23 11.51 -14.02 16.90
C TYR A 23 12.71 -14.05 17.84
N GLN A 24 12.80 -13.12 18.79
CA GLN A 24 13.89 -13.08 19.77
C GLN A 24 14.01 -14.37 20.61
N LYS A 25 12.91 -15.13 20.75
CA LYS A 25 12.86 -16.39 21.52
C LYS A 25 13.00 -17.63 20.64
N THR A 26 12.41 -17.61 19.46
CA THR A 26 12.27 -18.78 18.60
C THR A 26 13.17 -18.78 17.38
N ASN A 27 13.77 -17.62 17.07
CA ASN A 27 14.53 -17.37 15.84
C ASN A 27 13.73 -17.63 14.55
N THR A 28 12.39 -17.64 14.64
CA THR A 28 11.47 -17.85 13.51
C THR A 28 10.43 -16.75 13.44
N VAL A 29 9.99 -16.43 12.23
CA VAL A 29 8.91 -15.49 11.96
C VAL A 29 7.83 -16.22 11.16
N PRO A 30 6.54 -16.03 11.45
CA PRO A 30 5.49 -16.55 10.60
C PRO A 30 5.56 -15.93 9.19
N PHE A 31 4.97 -16.59 8.22
CA PHE A 31 4.84 -16.06 6.86
C PHE A 31 3.85 -14.90 6.88
N LEU A 32 4.35 -13.66 6.87
CA LEU A 32 3.51 -12.46 6.98
C LEU A 32 2.96 -12.07 5.59
N ASN A 33 1.67 -11.74 5.55
CA ASN A 33 1.00 -11.23 4.35
C ASN A 33 0.47 -9.81 4.63
N PHE A 34 1.14 -8.80 4.09
CA PHE A 34 0.79 -7.40 4.20
C PHE A 34 -0.31 -7.05 3.19
N VAL A 35 -1.51 -6.80 3.68
CA VAL A 35 -2.71 -6.59 2.86
C VAL A 35 -3.23 -5.16 3.00
N GLY A 36 -3.60 -4.54 1.90
CA GLY A 36 -4.21 -3.21 1.90
C GLY A 36 -4.03 -2.49 0.58
N ALA A 37 -4.69 -1.36 0.41
CA ALA A 37 -4.64 -0.57 -0.81
C ALA A 37 -3.22 -0.14 -1.19
N LYS A 38 -3.03 0.29 -2.42
CA LYS A 38 -1.74 0.76 -2.92
C LYS A 38 -1.29 2.03 -2.17
N GLY A 39 -0.01 2.08 -1.79
CA GLY A 39 0.59 3.28 -1.19
C GLY A 39 0.35 3.44 0.33
N LEU A 40 -0.07 2.39 1.04
CA LEU A 40 -0.26 2.40 2.49
C LEU A 40 1.01 2.05 3.29
N GLY A 41 2.15 1.85 2.64
CA GLY A 41 3.42 1.57 3.33
C GLY A 41 3.74 0.10 3.54
N LYS A 42 2.99 -0.85 2.95
CA LYS A 42 3.21 -2.31 3.11
C LYS A 42 4.69 -2.70 2.97
N THR A 43 5.31 -2.30 1.88
CA THR A 43 6.73 -2.59 1.59
C THR A 43 7.67 -1.93 2.59
N GLU A 44 7.37 -0.70 3.02
CA GLU A 44 8.18 0.01 4.02
C GLU A 44 8.12 -0.65 5.39
N PHE A 45 6.92 -1.06 5.83
CA PHE A 45 6.76 -1.82 7.07
C PHE A 45 7.44 -3.19 7.01
N ALA A 46 7.38 -3.89 5.88
CA ALA A 46 8.09 -5.16 5.68
C ALA A 46 9.62 -4.96 5.76
N ARG A 47 10.13 -3.91 5.12
CA ARG A 47 11.55 -3.54 5.15
C ARG A 47 12.00 -3.17 6.58
N GLU A 48 11.22 -2.35 7.28
CA GLU A 48 11.54 -1.98 8.65
C GLU A 48 11.47 -3.16 9.62
N PHE A 49 10.50 -4.06 9.44
CA PHE A 49 10.43 -5.31 10.18
C PHE A 49 11.71 -6.16 9.95
N SER A 50 12.12 -6.31 8.69
CA SER A 50 13.32 -7.08 8.32
C SER A 50 14.61 -6.51 8.95
N LYS A 51 14.74 -5.18 9.10
CA LYS A 51 15.90 -4.57 9.77
C LYS A 51 16.11 -5.03 11.22
N ASN A 52 15.08 -5.59 11.84
CA ASN A 52 15.12 -6.12 13.20
C ASN A 52 15.37 -7.64 13.25
N LEU A 53 15.50 -8.29 12.10
CA LEU A 53 15.87 -9.70 12.01
C LEU A 53 17.39 -9.81 11.89
N ILE A 54 17.99 -10.49 12.84
CA ILE A 54 19.44 -10.60 12.98
C ILE A 54 19.86 -12.02 12.62
N ASN A 55 20.95 -12.17 11.87
CA ASN A 55 21.53 -13.46 11.51
C ASN A 55 22.37 -14.03 12.67
N SER A 56 22.89 -15.24 12.48
CA SER A 56 23.76 -15.95 13.45
C SER A 56 25.03 -15.17 13.82
N SER A 57 25.48 -14.24 12.98
CA SER A 57 26.66 -13.39 13.23
C SER A 57 26.32 -12.07 13.91
N GLY A 58 25.06 -11.85 14.34
CA GLY A 58 24.62 -10.60 14.97
C GLY A 58 24.41 -9.42 14.01
N VAL A 59 24.40 -9.68 12.69
CA VAL A 59 24.20 -8.67 11.64
C VAL A 59 22.77 -8.76 11.10
N ARG A 60 22.23 -7.66 10.63
CA ARG A 60 20.89 -7.62 9.98
C ARG A 60 20.85 -8.56 8.79
N LYS A 61 19.77 -9.36 8.70
CA LYS A 61 19.54 -10.22 7.52
C LYS A 61 19.38 -9.34 6.27
N PRO A 62 20.03 -9.65 5.15
CA PRO A 62 19.75 -9.02 3.86
C PRO A 62 18.25 -9.08 3.54
N PHE A 63 17.72 -8.00 2.96
CA PHE A 63 16.32 -7.91 2.56
C PHE A 63 16.21 -7.81 1.04
N TYR A 64 15.51 -8.77 0.44
CA TYR A 64 15.23 -8.78 -1.00
C TYR A 64 13.75 -8.52 -1.25
N GLU A 65 13.49 -7.51 -2.05
CA GLU A 65 12.15 -7.16 -2.53
C GLU A 65 11.99 -7.67 -3.97
N ILE A 66 11.06 -8.57 -4.19
CA ILE A 66 10.83 -9.24 -5.47
C ILE A 66 9.42 -8.94 -5.93
N ASN A 67 9.27 -8.28 -7.07
CA ASN A 67 7.97 -8.10 -7.68
C ASN A 67 7.51 -9.43 -8.28
N SER A 68 6.47 -10.03 -7.73
CA SER A 68 5.95 -11.34 -8.15
C SER A 68 5.49 -11.37 -9.61
N SER A 69 5.09 -10.24 -10.18
CA SER A 69 4.68 -10.16 -11.58
C SER A 69 5.83 -10.41 -12.57
N THR A 70 7.07 -10.29 -12.11
CA THR A 70 8.26 -10.56 -12.94
C THR A 70 8.64 -12.04 -12.97
N ILE A 71 8.13 -12.84 -12.01
CA ILE A 71 8.36 -14.28 -11.96
C ILE A 71 7.40 -14.96 -12.93
N LYS A 72 7.91 -15.74 -13.87
CA LYS A 72 7.09 -16.39 -14.89
C LYS A 72 6.84 -17.89 -14.64
N SER A 73 7.69 -18.54 -13.84
CA SER A 73 7.60 -19.97 -13.58
C SER A 73 8.35 -20.38 -12.32
N LEU A 74 8.04 -21.58 -11.81
CA LEU A 74 8.79 -22.26 -10.76
C LEU A 74 10.30 -22.37 -11.12
N GLY A 75 10.60 -22.68 -12.39
CA GLY A 75 11.99 -22.79 -12.84
C GLY A 75 12.74 -21.49 -12.71
N GLN A 76 12.16 -20.37 -13.15
CA GLN A 76 12.78 -19.06 -13.00
C GLN A 76 13.00 -18.71 -11.52
N PHE A 77 12.02 -18.99 -10.65
CA PHE A 77 12.19 -18.78 -9.21
C PHE A 77 13.39 -19.54 -8.65
N PHE A 78 13.50 -20.84 -8.95
CA PHE A 78 14.62 -21.63 -8.45
C PHE A 78 15.96 -21.15 -8.99
N GLU A 79 16.09 -20.96 -10.31
CA GLU A 79 17.36 -20.67 -10.97
C GLU A 79 17.85 -19.24 -10.75
N GLN A 80 16.94 -18.25 -10.69
CA GLN A 80 17.32 -16.84 -10.63
C GLN A 80 17.14 -16.19 -9.26
N ILE A 81 16.37 -16.82 -8.36
CA ILE A 81 16.05 -16.23 -7.04
C ILE A 81 16.52 -17.18 -5.92
N PHE A 82 16.01 -18.42 -5.89
CA PHE A 82 16.28 -19.31 -4.78
C PHE A 82 17.75 -19.70 -4.69
N LEU A 83 18.33 -20.25 -5.75
CA LEU A 83 19.72 -20.72 -5.75
C LEU A 83 20.72 -19.59 -5.48
N PRO A 84 20.66 -18.41 -6.12
CA PRO A 84 21.66 -17.37 -5.91
C PRO A 84 21.45 -16.52 -4.66
N LEU A 85 20.21 -16.38 -4.15
CA LEU A 85 19.90 -15.40 -3.10
C LEU A 85 19.42 -16.03 -1.78
N ILE A 86 18.84 -17.24 -1.81
CA ILE A 86 18.13 -17.80 -0.66
C ILE A 86 18.80 -19.06 -0.13
N LEU A 87 19.26 -19.94 -1.03
CA LEU A 87 19.83 -21.23 -0.64
C LEU A 87 20.98 -21.02 0.34
N GLU A 88 20.86 -21.65 1.53
CA GLU A 88 21.84 -21.58 2.63
C GLU A 88 22.10 -20.19 3.22
N GLN A 89 21.39 -19.16 2.75
CA GLN A 89 21.55 -17.78 3.21
C GLN A 89 20.60 -17.45 4.37
N GLU A 90 21.03 -16.54 5.25
CA GLU A 90 20.20 -15.96 6.31
C GLU A 90 19.60 -14.65 5.81
N VAL A 91 18.39 -14.73 5.22
CA VAL A 91 17.78 -13.63 4.43
C VAL A 91 16.31 -13.42 4.78
N SER A 92 15.82 -12.23 4.43
CA SER A 92 14.41 -11.89 4.41
C SER A 92 13.97 -11.59 2.99
N ILE A 93 12.87 -12.17 2.54
CA ILE A 93 12.36 -12.03 1.18
C ILE A 93 10.94 -11.49 1.24
N LEU A 94 10.67 -10.42 0.50
CA LEU A 94 9.33 -9.90 0.28
C LEU A 94 8.90 -10.19 -1.17
N PHE A 95 7.82 -10.94 -1.33
CA PHE A 95 7.09 -11.07 -2.59
C PHE A 95 6.05 -9.96 -2.67
N ASP A 96 6.38 -8.86 -3.35
CA ASP A 96 5.43 -7.78 -3.61
C ASP A 96 4.50 -8.15 -4.77
N GLU A 97 3.26 -7.65 -4.76
CA GLU A 97 2.16 -8.04 -5.64
C GLU A 97 1.95 -9.58 -5.65
N ALA A 98 1.89 -10.16 -4.46
CA ALA A 98 1.85 -11.62 -4.26
C ALA A 98 0.69 -12.33 -4.97
N HIS A 99 -0.39 -11.62 -5.32
CA HIS A 99 -1.46 -12.15 -6.15
C HIS A 99 -1.04 -12.49 -7.60
N ALA A 100 0.13 -11.99 -8.03
CA ALA A 100 0.71 -12.26 -9.35
C ALA A 100 1.68 -13.45 -9.37
N ILE A 101 1.88 -14.15 -8.25
CA ILE A 101 2.72 -15.36 -8.19
C ILE A 101 2.16 -16.41 -9.14
N PRO A 102 2.99 -16.99 -10.06
CA PRO A 102 2.54 -18.00 -11.00
C PRO A 102 2.03 -19.26 -10.29
N ARG A 103 1.10 -19.95 -10.93
CA ARG A 103 0.38 -21.07 -10.31
C ARG A 103 1.28 -22.24 -9.92
N ASP A 104 2.27 -22.57 -10.75
CA ASP A 104 3.24 -23.63 -10.46
C ASP A 104 4.10 -23.32 -9.23
N LEU A 105 4.54 -22.07 -9.07
CA LEU A 105 5.24 -21.61 -7.88
C LEU A 105 4.30 -21.57 -6.65
N THR A 106 3.05 -21.15 -6.84
CA THR A 106 2.03 -21.19 -5.77
C THR A 106 1.86 -22.61 -5.23
N MET A 107 1.79 -23.60 -6.12
CA MET A 107 1.66 -25.03 -5.72
C MET A 107 2.91 -25.52 -4.99
N ALA A 108 4.11 -25.10 -5.41
CA ALA A 108 5.35 -25.40 -4.68
C ALA A 108 5.34 -24.78 -3.27
N PHE A 109 4.89 -23.54 -3.13
CA PHE A 109 4.78 -22.85 -1.84
C PHE A 109 3.81 -23.55 -0.86
N LEU A 110 2.77 -24.23 -1.36
CA LEU A 110 1.91 -25.04 -0.47
C LEU A 110 2.68 -26.18 0.22
N THR A 111 3.66 -26.75 -0.48
CA THR A 111 4.53 -27.78 0.09
C THR A 111 5.60 -27.17 0.98
N ILE A 112 6.26 -26.11 0.51
CA ILE A 112 7.36 -25.45 1.21
C ILE A 112 6.88 -24.84 2.54
N PHE A 113 5.74 -24.12 2.53
CA PHE A 113 5.22 -23.42 3.72
C PHE A 113 4.30 -24.29 4.61
N ASN A 114 4.32 -25.60 4.43
CA ASN A 114 3.68 -26.52 5.35
C ASN A 114 4.65 -26.90 6.49
N THR A 115 4.62 -26.11 7.57
CA THR A 115 5.61 -26.18 8.67
C THR A 115 5.08 -26.84 9.95
N GLU A 116 4.00 -27.63 9.85
CA GLU A 116 3.27 -28.16 11.02
C GLU A 116 4.16 -28.81 12.11
N ASN A 117 5.31 -29.37 11.75
CA ASN A 117 6.18 -30.10 12.69
C ASN A 117 7.67 -29.74 12.60
N SER A 118 8.09 -28.77 11.78
CA SER A 118 9.51 -28.46 11.58
C SER A 118 9.75 -27.07 11.02
N ASN A 119 10.80 -26.41 11.51
CA ASN A 119 11.30 -25.17 10.92
C ASN A 119 12.13 -25.41 9.64
N ARG A 120 12.25 -26.67 9.19
CA ARG A 120 12.94 -27.04 7.96
C ARG A 120 12.00 -27.82 7.07
N LYS A 121 12.06 -27.54 5.77
CA LYS A 121 11.29 -28.23 4.76
C LYS A 121 12.17 -28.58 3.57
N GLU A 122 12.15 -29.85 3.18
CA GLU A 122 12.77 -30.30 1.94
C GLU A 122 11.78 -30.17 0.77
N PHE A 123 12.29 -29.71 -0.35
CA PHE A 123 11.55 -29.61 -1.59
C PHE A 123 12.41 -30.12 -2.74
N ILE A 124 11.85 -31.04 -3.51
CA ILE A 124 12.52 -31.60 -4.68
C ILE A 124 12.19 -30.75 -5.91
N TYR A 125 13.23 -30.19 -6.50
CA TYR A 125 13.13 -29.50 -7.78
C TYR A 125 14.08 -30.13 -8.79
N LYS A 126 13.56 -30.62 -9.93
CA LYS A 126 14.26 -31.50 -10.86
C LYS A 126 14.81 -32.71 -10.11
N ASP A 127 16.09 -33.02 -10.25
CA ASP A 127 16.74 -34.18 -9.65
C ASP A 127 17.47 -33.86 -8.32
N SER A 128 17.21 -32.70 -7.73
CA SER A 128 17.88 -32.23 -6.52
C SER A 128 16.91 -31.92 -5.40
N SER A 129 17.28 -32.26 -4.16
CA SER A 129 16.55 -31.85 -2.96
C SER A 129 17.15 -30.57 -2.39
N TYR A 130 16.30 -29.62 -2.04
CA TYR A 130 16.69 -28.33 -1.46
C TYR A 130 15.99 -28.13 -0.12
N THR A 131 16.75 -27.67 0.87
CA THR A 131 16.23 -27.40 2.21
C THR A 131 15.90 -25.93 2.38
N PHE A 132 14.66 -25.66 2.78
CA PHE A 132 14.22 -24.36 3.29
C PHE A 132 14.34 -24.39 4.81
N ASP A 133 15.13 -23.49 5.39
CA ASP A 133 15.33 -23.37 6.85
C ASP A 133 14.75 -22.03 7.33
N PHE A 134 13.58 -22.07 7.97
CA PHE A 134 12.85 -20.89 8.40
C PHE A 134 13.43 -20.19 9.64
N THR A 135 14.48 -20.76 10.25
CA THR A 135 15.29 -20.03 11.22
C THR A 135 16.25 -19.05 10.54
N LYS A 136 16.66 -19.38 9.32
CA LYS A 136 17.53 -18.55 8.47
C LYS A 136 16.73 -17.66 7.52
N GLN A 137 15.71 -18.22 6.89
CA GLN A 137 14.95 -17.61 5.80
C GLN A 137 13.60 -17.10 6.30
N SER A 138 13.31 -15.84 6.09
CA SER A 138 12.03 -15.21 6.44
C SER A 138 11.31 -14.79 5.16
N PHE A 139 10.05 -15.20 5.01
CA PHE A 139 9.26 -14.95 3.80
C PHE A 139 8.07 -14.05 4.12
N PHE A 140 7.97 -12.96 3.38
CA PHE A 140 6.90 -11.98 3.47
C PHE A 140 6.20 -11.84 2.13
N PHE A 141 4.94 -11.49 2.18
CA PHE A 141 4.07 -11.28 1.02
C PHE A 141 3.40 -9.92 1.16
N ALA A 142 3.23 -9.20 0.08
CA ALA A 142 2.44 -7.98 0.05
C ALA A 142 1.48 -8.00 -1.13
N THR A 143 0.24 -7.58 -0.92
CA THR A 143 -0.77 -7.58 -1.97
C THR A 143 -1.81 -6.48 -1.76
N THR A 144 -2.37 -6.01 -2.86
CA THR A 144 -3.57 -5.17 -2.88
C THR A 144 -4.85 -5.99 -3.09
N GLU A 145 -4.73 -7.26 -3.51
CA GLU A 145 -5.83 -8.13 -3.92
C GLU A 145 -5.71 -9.50 -3.22
N SER A 146 -5.98 -9.50 -1.91
CA SER A 146 -5.86 -10.72 -1.08
C SER A 146 -6.79 -11.86 -1.51
N ASP A 147 -7.93 -11.51 -2.10
CA ASP A 147 -8.90 -12.46 -2.66
C ASP A 147 -8.36 -13.24 -3.86
N LYS A 148 -7.38 -12.69 -4.59
CA LYS A 148 -6.72 -13.34 -5.72
C LYS A 148 -5.60 -14.29 -5.31
N ILE A 149 -5.08 -14.20 -4.09
CA ILE A 149 -4.15 -15.21 -3.59
C ILE A 149 -4.91 -16.53 -3.44
N PHE A 150 -4.33 -17.61 -3.97
CA PHE A 150 -4.91 -18.95 -3.86
C PHE A 150 -5.20 -19.29 -2.40
N ALA A 151 -6.47 -19.62 -2.07
CA ALA A 151 -6.94 -19.75 -0.70
C ALA A 151 -6.06 -20.67 0.18
N PRO A 152 -5.66 -21.89 -0.26
CA PRO A 152 -4.77 -22.72 0.55
C PRO A 152 -3.40 -22.10 0.87
N LEU A 153 -2.86 -21.24 -0.01
CA LEU A 153 -1.64 -20.49 0.31
C LEU A 153 -1.95 -19.39 1.33
N ARG A 154 -3.02 -18.62 1.12
CA ARG A 154 -3.45 -17.57 2.03
C ARG A 154 -3.66 -18.09 3.46
N ASP A 155 -4.20 -19.29 3.62
CA ASP A 155 -4.46 -19.92 4.93
C ASP A 155 -3.17 -20.26 5.70
N ARG A 156 -2.01 -20.29 5.02
CA ARG A 156 -0.69 -20.47 5.62
C ARG A 156 -0.01 -19.16 6.01
N LEU A 157 -0.59 -18.04 5.61
CA LEU A 157 -0.02 -16.71 5.82
C LEU A 157 -0.74 -16.00 6.96
N VAL A 158 0.01 -15.28 7.77
CA VAL A 158 -0.54 -14.41 8.81
C VAL A 158 -0.81 -13.04 8.22
N THR A 159 -2.07 -12.65 8.17
CA THR A 159 -2.49 -11.39 7.58
C THR A 159 -2.21 -10.19 8.49
N ILE A 160 -1.58 -9.18 7.91
CA ILE A 160 -1.33 -7.85 8.48
C ILE A 160 -2.10 -6.84 7.63
N ASP A 161 -3.25 -6.39 8.13
CA ASP A 161 -4.14 -5.48 7.41
C ASP A 161 -3.72 -4.03 7.62
N PHE A 162 -3.65 -3.29 6.51
CA PHE A 162 -3.34 -1.86 6.47
C PHE A 162 -4.60 -1.05 6.20
N ASP A 163 -4.83 -0.05 7.04
CA ASP A 163 -5.93 0.90 6.90
C ASP A 163 -5.50 2.15 6.11
N LEU A 164 -6.48 2.89 5.58
CA LEU A 164 -6.23 4.20 5.03
C LEU A 164 -5.77 5.15 6.13
N TYR A 165 -4.79 5.99 5.84
CA TYR A 165 -4.36 7.05 6.74
C TYR A 165 -5.43 8.12 6.89
N ASN A 166 -5.60 8.64 8.09
CA ASN A 166 -6.40 9.84 8.31
C ASN A 166 -5.62 11.11 7.92
N SER A 167 -6.31 12.25 7.83
CA SER A 167 -5.69 13.51 7.40
C SER A 167 -4.60 14.01 8.35
N ASN A 168 -4.74 13.76 9.66
CA ASN A 168 -3.74 14.14 10.64
C ASN A 168 -2.45 13.32 10.50
N GLU A 169 -2.55 11.99 10.36
CA GLU A 169 -1.40 11.13 10.09
C GLU A 169 -0.68 11.52 8.80
N LEU A 170 -1.44 11.81 7.73
CA LEU A 170 -0.86 12.28 6.46
C LEU A 170 -0.22 13.66 6.59
N GLY A 171 -0.79 14.56 7.38
CA GLY A 171 -0.17 15.84 7.72
C GLY A 171 1.17 15.67 8.46
N GLN A 172 1.23 14.75 9.41
CA GLN A 172 2.48 14.42 10.12
C GLN A 172 3.50 13.79 9.17
N ILE A 173 3.11 12.83 8.30
CA ILE A 173 3.99 12.26 7.28
C ILE A 173 4.53 13.38 6.38
N PHE A 174 3.65 14.28 5.93
CA PHE A 174 4.05 15.41 5.09
C PHE A 174 5.09 16.29 5.78
N LEU A 175 4.81 16.72 7.00
CA LEU A 175 5.70 17.61 7.79
C LEU A 175 7.05 16.99 8.09
N SER A 176 7.13 15.68 8.28
CA SER A 176 8.41 15.00 8.53
C SER A 176 9.42 15.17 7.40
N HIS A 177 8.99 15.59 6.21
CA HIS A 177 9.84 15.87 5.06
C HIS A 177 10.32 17.33 4.96
N PHE A 178 9.87 18.23 5.88
CA PHE A 178 10.16 19.65 5.86
C PHE A 178 10.60 20.17 7.24
N PRO A 179 11.72 19.68 7.79
CA PRO A 179 12.16 20.08 9.13
C PRO A 179 12.51 21.55 9.25
N ASP A 180 12.89 22.21 8.13
CA ASP A 180 13.41 23.58 8.11
C ASP A 180 12.39 24.62 7.60
N ILE A 181 11.16 24.20 7.31
CA ILE A 181 10.10 25.08 6.78
C ILE A 181 8.93 25.13 7.77
N SER A 182 8.45 26.34 8.05
CA SER A 182 7.23 26.50 8.85
C SER A 182 5.98 26.43 7.96
N PHE A 183 4.95 25.74 8.45
CA PHE A 183 3.67 25.59 7.77
C PHE A 183 2.54 26.04 8.70
N ASP A 184 1.56 26.76 8.15
CA ASP A 184 0.30 26.97 8.85
C ASP A 184 -0.51 25.68 8.96
N GLU A 185 -1.20 25.48 10.08
CA GLU A 185 -2.06 24.33 10.30
C GLU A 185 -3.16 24.23 9.24
N GLU A 186 -3.74 25.36 8.83
CA GLU A 186 -4.75 25.44 7.77
C GLU A 186 -4.20 24.98 6.42
N ALA A 187 -2.95 25.31 6.09
CA ALA A 187 -2.27 24.87 4.86
C ALA A 187 -2.08 23.37 4.87
N ILE A 188 -1.65 22.79 5.99
CA ILE A 188 -1.47 21.34 6.17
C ILE A 188 -2.81 20.63 6.04
N ASN A 189 -3.84 21.12 6.73
CA ASN A 189 -5.19 20.56 6.67
C ASN A 189 -5.75 20.59 5.25
N HIS A 190 -5.55 21.68 4.52
CA HIS A 190 -5.95 21.79 3.12
C HIS A 190 -5.23 20.78 2.23
N LEU A 191 -3.91 20.67 2.33
CA LEU A 191 -3.13 19.73 1.52
C LEU A 191 -3.44 18.27 1.87
N SER A 192 -3.57 17.93 3.16
CA SER A 192 -3.77 16.55 3.60
C SER A 192 -5.08 15.94 3.11
N THR A 193 -6.13 16.76 2.89
CA THR A 193 -7.37 16.28 2.26
C THR A 193 -7.13 15.79 0.83
N THR A 194 -6.11 16.34 0.15
CA THR A 194 -5.81 15.98 -1.25
C THR A 194 -5.01 14.69 -1.39
N PHE A 195 -4.47 14.13 -0.29
CA PHE A 195 -3.63 12.91 -0.31
C PHE A 195 -4.43 11.61 -0.42
N ARG A 196 -5.76 11.68 -0.34
CA ARG A 196 -6.68 10.55 -0.57
C ARG A 196 -6.47 9.36 0.39
N GLY A 197 -6.10 9.61 1.64
CA GLY A 197 -5.82 8.55 2.62
C GLY A 197 -4.55 7.73 2.31
N ASN A 198 -3.64 8.25 1.49
CA ASN A 198 -2.58 7.48 0.86
C ASN A 198 -1.22 8.15 1.03
N ALA A 199 -0.29 7.48 1.72
CA ALA A 199 1.06 7.99 1.97
C ALA A 199 1.87 8.21 0.68
N ARG A 200 1.68 7.38 -0.37
CA ARG A 200 2.36 7.58 -1.67
C ARG A 200 1.96 8.91 -2.31
N ASN A 201 0.65 9.25 -2.28
CA ASN A 201 0.18 10.53 -2.78
C ASN A 201 0.73 11.69 -1.94
N CYS A 202 0.84 11.51 -0.63
CA CYS A 202 1.49 12.48 0.25
C CYS A 202 2.95 12.71 -0.17
N ILE A 203 3.75 11.66 -0.38
CA ILE A 203 5.15 11.76 -0.82
C ILE A 203 5.28 12.42 -2.22
N HIS A 204 4.34 12.15 -3.13
CA HIS A 204 4.32 12.87 -4.41
C HIS A 204 4.11 14.38 -4.17
N ARG A 205 3.18 14.74 -3.30
CA ARG A 205 2.89 16.14 -2.98
C ARG A 205 4.06 16.83 -2.27
N VAL A 206 4.82 16.10 -1.45
CA VAL A 206 6.07 16.63 -0.87
C VAL A 206 7.01 17.15 -1.95
N LYS A 207 7.17 16.43 -3.07
CA LYS A 207 8.03 16.86 -4.19
C LYS A 207 7.50 18.14 -4.85
N ASP A 208 6.19 18.22 -5.07
CA ASP A 208 5.56 19.38 -5.68
C ASP A 208 5.70 20.63 -4.78
N VAL A 209 5.44 20.46 -3.47
CA VAL A 209 5.56 21.54 -2.50
C VAL A 209 7.03 22.00 -2.36
N ARG A 210 7.98 21.08 -2.36
CA ARG A 210 9.41 21.42 -2.32
C ARG A 210 9.79 22.26 -3.53
N LEU A 211 9.40 21.85 -4.72
CA LEU A 211 9.64 22.62 -5.95
C LEU A 211 9.00 24.02 -5.88
N PHE A 212 7.77 24.11 -5.37
CA PHE A 212 7.06 25.37 -5.22
C PHE A 212 7.76 26.32 -4.24
N ILE A 213 8.22 25.80 -3.10
CA ILE A 213 8.99 26.55 -2.09
C ILE A 213 10.29 27.08 -2.68
N GLU A 214 11.06 26.25 -3.37
CA GLU A 214 12.32 26.62 -4.01
C GLU A 214 12.12 27.66 -5.11
N THR A 215 11.11 27.49 -5.96
CA THR A 215 10.83 28.41 -7.09
C THR A 215 10.39 29.78 -6.63
N HIS A 216 9.68 29.89 -5.51
CA HIS A 216 9.12 31.15 -5.00
C HIS A 216 9.89 31.71 -3.80
N ASN A 217 11.01 31.08 -3.38
CA ASN A 217 11.82 31.45 -2.20
C ASN A 217 10.97 31.58 -0.92
N ILE A 218 10.09 30.60 -0.68
CA ILE A 218 9.15 30.60 0.44
C ILE A 218 9.87 30.10 1.70
N THR A 219 9.80 30.86 2.78
CA THR A 219 10.30 30.47 4.11
C THR A 219 9.18 30.05 5.06
N HIS A 220 7.95 30.47 4.77
CA HIS A 220 6.75 30.15 5.53
C HIS A 220 5.61 29.81 4.57
N PHE A 221 5.05 28.61 4.69
CA PHE A 221 4.04 28.09 3.77
C PHE A 221 2.64 28.21 4.40
N ASN A 222 1.87 29.18 3.93
CA ASN A 222 0.53 29.50 4.41
C ASN A 222 -0.58 28.88 3.53
N LEU A 223 -1.84 29.09 3.90
CA LEU A 223 -3.01 28.60 3.16
C LEU A 223 -3.07 29.12 1.73
N ASP A 224 -2.66 30.37 1.47
CA ASP A 224 -2.67 30.93 0.11
C ASP A 224 -1.63 30.25 -0.78
N CYS A 225 -0.47 29.89 -0.22
CA CYS A 225 0.51 29.04 -0.90
C CYS A 225 -0.08 27.68 -1.29
N ALA A 226 -0.80 27.04 -0.35
CA ALA A 226 -1.43 25.74 -0.60
C ALA A 226 -2.51 25.84 -1.70
N LYS A 227 -3.36 26.85 -1.66
CA LYS A 227 -4.39 27.09 -2.70
C LYS A 227 -3.78 27.39 -4.05
N ASN A 228 -2.75 28.23 -4.10
CA ASN A 228 -2.05 28.58 -5.33
C ASN A 228 -1.39 27.33 -5.96
N LEU A 229 -0.69 26.53 -5.16
CA LEU A 229 -0.10 25.27 -5.60
C LEU A 229 -1.19 24.34 -6.18
N CYS A 230 -2.30 24.13 -5.45
CA CYS A 230 -3.39 23.27 -5.90
C CYS A 230 -3.99 23.78 -7.22
N SER A 231 -4.22 25.09 -7.33
CA SER A 231 -4.71 25.70 -8.55
C SER A 231 -3.75 25.51 -9.73
N THR A 232 -2.45 25.77 -9.52
CA THR A 232 -1.42 25.61 -10.55
C THR A 232 -1.32 24.17 -11.06
N LEU A 233 -1.48 23.19 -10.17
CA LEU A 233 -1.41 21.76 -10.52
C LEU A 233 -2.76 21.17 -10.94
N GLY A 234 -3.84 21.96 -10.95
CA GLY A 234 -5.19 21.47 -11.27
C GLY A 234 -5.72 20.45 -10.28
N ILE A 235 -5.31 20.54 -8.99
CA ILE A 235 -5.76 19.65 -7.93
C ILE A 235 -7.13 20.12 -7.46
N LEU A 236 -8.12 19.27 -7.63
CA LEU A 236 -9.48 19.53 -7.21
C LEU A 236 -9.68 19.28 -5.70
N PRO A 237 -10.70 19.88 -5.09
CA PRO A 237 -11.04 19.69 -3.69
C PRO A 237 -11.11 18.20 -3.31
N GLU A 238 -10.74 17.86 -2.09
CA GLU A 238 -10.66 16.47 -1.60
C GLU A 238 -9.74 15.55 -2.43
N GLY A 239 -8.85 16.13 -3.26
CA GLY A 239 -7.98 15.38 -4.15
C GLY A 239 -8.72 14.66 -5.27
N LEU A 240 -9.89 15.13 -5.65
CA LEU A 240 -10.69 14.55 -6.75
C LEU A 240 -9.95 14.66 -8.08
N THR A 241 -10.11 13.66 -8.91
CA THR A 241 -9.68 13.70 -10.31
C THR A 241 -10.71 14.48 -11.15
N SER A 242 -10.31 14.95 -12.31
CA SER A 242 -11.22 15.60 -13.27
C SER A 242 -12.40 14.70 -13.66
N ILE A 243 -12.18 13.39 -13.71
CA ILE A 243 -13.21 12.37 -14.00
C ILE A 243 -14.20 12.26 -12.84
N GLU A 244 -13.72 12.17 -11.61
CA GLU A 244 -14.58 12.12 -10.42
C GLU A 244 -15.41 13.40 -10.29
N TRP A 245 -14.81 14.55 -10.53
CA TRP A 245 -15.51 15.84 -10.60
C TRP A 245 -16.59 15.85 -11.67
N ARG A 246 -16.28 15.31 -12.85
CA ARG A 246 -17.26 15.16 -13.95
C ARG A 246 -18.39 14.22 -13.57
N ILE A 247 -18.11 13.09 -12.89
CA ILE A 247 -19.14 12.16 -12.39
C ILE A 247 -20.08 12.87 -11.42
N LEU A 248 -19.54 13.61 -10.43
CA LEU A 248 -20.35 14.39 -9.49
C LEU A 248 -21.24 15.42 -10.21
N ASN A 249 -20.71 16.14 -11.18
CA ASN A 249 -21.51 17.10 -11.98
C ASN A 249 -22.60 16.43 -12.81
N ILE A 250 -22.35 15.25 -13.37
CA ILE A 250 -23.37 14.46 -14.07
C ILE A 250 -24.49 14.08 -13.10
N LEU A 251 -24.14 13.54 -11.92
CA LEU A 251 -25.11 13.13 -10.90
C LEU A 251 -25.90 14.31 -10.34
N ARG A 252 -25.26 15.48 -10.15
CA ARG A 252 -25.92 16.70 -9.71
C ARG A 252 -26.98 17.17 -10.73
N ARG A 253 -26.65 17.14 -12.02
CA ARG A 253 -27.55 17.56 -13.09
C ARG A 253 -28.71 16.59 -13.30
N ASP A 254 -28.43 15.29 -13.28
CA ASP A 254 -29.39 14.24 -13.65
C ASP A 254 -30.17 13.70 -12.44
N GLY A 255 -29.74 14.01 -11.21
CA GLY A 255 -30.28 13.48 -9.96
C GLY A 255 -29.82 12.05 -9.68
N ARG A 256 -30.08 11.13 -10.61
CA ARG A 256 -29.70 9.70 -10.54
C ARG A 256 -29.08 9.24 -11.84
N SER A 257 -28.14 8.28 -11.78
CA SER A 257 -27.57 7.74 -13.00
C SER A 257 -27.19 6.25 -12.84
N SER A 258 -27.52 5.45 -13.85
CA SER A 258 -27.05 4.07 -13.92
C SER A 258 -25.55 4.04 -14.27
N LEU A 259 -24.87 2.92 -13.94
CA LEU A 259 -23.49 2.73 -14.34
C LEU A 259 -23.30 2.83 -15.85
N GLN A 260 -24.23 2.29 -16.61
CA GLN A 260 -24.21 2.34 -18.08
C GLN A 260 -24.34 3.79 -18.61
N SER A 261 -25.19 4.60 -17.99
CA SER A 261 -25.31 6.03 -18.32
C SER A 261 -24.04 6.80 -18.01
N LEU A 262 -23.41 6.52 -16.86
CA LEU A 262 -22.12 7.14 -16.52
C LEU A 262 -21.01 6.72 -17.50
N CYS A 263 -20.96 5.45 -17.91
CA CYS A 263 -20.02 5.00 -18.95
C CYS A 263 -20.20 5.77 -20.25
N ALA A 264 -21.46 5.89 -20.72
CA ALA A 264 -21.77 6.61 -21.96
C ALA A 264 -21.38 8.10 -21.88
N LYS A 265 -21.61 8.76 -20.73
CA LYS A 265 -21.33 10.19 -20.55
C LYS A 265 -19.86 10.50 -20.25
N THR A 266 -19.12 9.57 -19.65
CA THR A 266 -17.69 9.75 -19.33
C THR A 266 -16.78 9.20 -20.40
N GLY A 267 -17.24 8.24 -21.22
CA GLY A 267 -16.42 7.49 -22.18
C GLY A 267 -15.59 6.37 -21.56
N LEU A 268 -15.82 6.04 -20.26
CA LEU A 268 -15.06 5.06 -19.53
C LEU A 268 -15.75 3.68 -19.50
N SER A 269 -14.94 2.63 -19.32
CA SER A 269 -15.45 1.29 -19.07
C SER A 269 -16.12 1.18 -17.70
N ARG A 270 -17.01 0.18 -17.52
CA ARG A 270 -17.63 -0.12 -16.22
C ARG A 270 -16.59 -0.39 -15.13
N SER A 271 -15.57 -1.18 -15.47
CA SER A 271 -14.50 -1.55 -14.53
C SER A 271 -13.72 -0.32 -14.06
N SER A 272 -13.39 0.59 -14.98
CA SER A 272 -12.67 1.82 -14.62
C SER A 272 -13.51 2.72 -13.71
N ILE A 273 -14.78 2.96 -14.04
CA ILE A 273 -15.64 3.78 -13.16
C ILE A 273 -15.70 3.17 -11.76
N GLN A 274 -15.99 1.87 -11.65
CA GLN A 274 -16.18 1.22 -10.35
C GLN A 274 -14.88 1.13 -9.54
N LYS A 275 -13.78 0.69 -10.16
CA LYS A 275 -12.53 0.42 -9.43
C LYS A 275 -11.70 1.69 -9.17
N ASP A 276 -11.63 2.59 -10.15
CA ASP A 276 -10.70 3.71 -10.10
C ASP A 276 -11.32 4.98 -9.51
N HIS A 277 -12.66 5.14 -9.59
CA HIS A 277 -13.34 6.39 -9.24
C HIS A 277 -14.45 6.22 -8.19
N GLU A 278 -15.40 5.31 -8.41
CA GLU A 278 -16.59 5.14 -7.58
C GLU A 278 -16.23 4.79 -6.14
N ASN A 279 -15.25 3.92 -5.92
CA ASN A 279 -14.80 3.52 -4.59
C ASN A 279 -14.35 4.71 -3.75
N TYR A 280 -13.64 5.66 -4.34
CA TYR A 280 -13.20 6.86 -3.62
C TYR A 280 -14.36 7.82 -3.34
N LEU A 281 -15.25 8.01 -4.29
CA LEU A 281 -16.44 8.85 -4.10
C LEU A 281 -17.38 8.31 -3.01
N LEU A 282 -17.56 6.99 -2.96
CA LEU A 282 -18.30 6.29 -1.90
C LEU A 282 -17.61 6.43 -0.54
N TYR A 283 -16.29 6.17 -0.49
CA TYR A 283 -15.50 6.32 0.74
C TYR A 283 -15.58 7.72 1.33
N LYS A 284 -15.57 8.74 0.48
CA LYS A 284 -15.73 10.14 0.90
C LYS A 284 -17.18 10.52 1.21
N GLY A 285 -18.14 9.63 0.97
CA GLY A 285 -19.55 9.92 1.16
C GLY A 285 -20.08 11.02 0.23
N LEU A 286 -19.50 11.16 -0.96
CA LEU A 286 -19.91 12.13 -1.97
C LEU A 286 -21.02 11.61 -2.87
N ILE A 287 -21.08 10.29 -3.01
CA ILE A 287 -22.15 9.55 -3.70
C ILE A 287 -22.63 8.39 -2.82
N GLU A 288 -23.80 7.89 -3.16
CA GLU A 288 -24.35 6.64 -2.63
C GLU A 288 -24.96 5.80 -3.75
N ILE A 289 -25.17 4.50 -3.50
CA ILE A 289 -25.78 3.57 -4.44
C ILE A 289 -27.10 3.07 -3.84
N ASP A 290 -28.20 3.52 -4.43
CA ASP A 290 -29.55 3.07 -4.17
C ASP A 290 -30.16 2.59 -5.52
N GLY A 291 -29.84 1.37 -5.90
CA GLY A 291 -30.12 0.83 -7.24
C GLY A 291 -29.38 1.59 -8.36
N GLN A 292 -29.31 2.89 -8.26
CA GLN A 292 -28.54 3.81 -9.12
C GLN A 292 -27.55 4.65 -8.27
N ARG A 293 -26.62 5.36 -8.94
CA ARG A 293 -25.71 6.30 -8.29
C ARG A 293 -26.44 7.61 -8.07
N VAL A 294 -26.32 8.14 -6.86
CA VAL A 294 -26.93 9.40 -6.44
C VAL A 294 -25.88 10.24 -5.76
N ILE A 295 -25.88 11.53 -6.02
CA ILE A 295 -25.02 12.46 -5.30
C ILE A 295 -25.61 12.72 -3.90
N THR A 296 -24.77 12.69 -2.88
CA THR A 296 -25.18 13.00 -1.50
C THR A 296 -25.29 14.51 -1.28
N LYS A 297 -25.88 14.90 -0.13
CA LYS A 297 -25.84 16.30 0.31
C LYS A 297 -24.40 16.83 0.36
N ARG A 298 -23.46 16.06 0.96
CA ARG A 298 -22.04 16.42 1.03
C ARG A 298 -21.43 16.62 -0.35
N GLY A 299 -21.75 15.76 -1.31
CA GLY A 299 -21.27 15.90 -2.70
C GLY A 299 -21.79 17.16 -3.37
N ASN A 300 -23.06 17.52 -3.15
CA ASN A 300 -23.64 18.76 -3.65
C ASN A 300 -22.99 20.00 -3.02
N ASP A 301 -22.81 20.00 -1.69
CA ASP A 301 -22.19 21.11 -0.95
C ASP A 301 -20.73 21.31 -1.42
N LEU A 302 -19.98 20.21 -1.67
CA LEU A 302 -18.62 20.28 -2.18
C LEU A 302 -18.55 20.99 -3.56
N ILE A 303 -19.47 20.66 -4.47
CA ILE A 303 -19.51 21.32 -5.78
C ILE A 303 -19.91 22.80 -5.63
N TYR A 304 -20.92 23.08 -4.82
CA TYR A 304 -21.43 24.44 -4.63
C TYR A 304 -20.37 25.39 -4.08
N ASN A 305 -19.59 24.93 -3.08
CA ASN A 305 -18.54 25.74 -2.45
C ASN A 305 -17.29 25.95 -3.31
N ASN A 306 -17.18 25.25 -4.45
CA ASN A 306 -16.00 25.30 -5.33
C ASN A 306 -16.36 25.68 -6.80
N MET A 307 -17.57 26.22 -7.01
CA MET A 307 -17.98 26.88 -8.25
C MET A 307 -17.68 28.36 -8.17
#